data_152bc398a652ba10508b638ac386f4d0
#
_entry.id   152bc398a652ba10508b638ac386f4d0
#
_cell.length_a   1.000
_cell.length_b   1.000
_cell.length_c   1.000
_cell.angle_alpha   90.00
_cell.angle_beta   90.00
_cell.angle_gamma   90.00
#
_symmetry.space_group_name_H-M   'P 1'
#
loop_
_entity.id
_entity.type
_entity.pdbx_description
1 polymer ?
#
loop_
_entity_poly.entity_id
_entity_poly.type
_entity_poly.pdbx_seq_one_letter_code
_entity_poly.pdbx_strand_id
1 'polypeptide(L)'
;MLEVKNVTKKFGDNVAVNELAFSAAEPQIIGIIGRSGAGKSTFLRMMNRMTDATSGELLVDGIDVLSLSGQAKMDWQRNCAMIFQQFNLVPRLNVLTNVILGRLNQQSILRSSLSFFTQSERHEALHLMDRFGVAQTASQRAETLSGGQQQRVAICRAMMQQPKFILADEPIASLDPLNARLVMEALQKINQEEKITVICNLHTLDTARTYCDRVIGMREGQKVFDDVPAALTDAMAREIYGAEAEEAFEGSITSTSLSGAESAALLEPVAARTAAQ
;
A
#
# COMPACT_ATOMS: atom_id res chain seq x y z
N MET A 1 16.10 4.83 7.52
CA MET A 1 16.28 3.51 8.14
C MET A 1 15.07 3.16 8.98
N LEU A 2 14.49 1.97 8.81
CA LEU A 2 13.35 1.45 9.59
C LEU A 2 13.86 0.28 10.45
N GLU A 3 13.57 0.29 11.76
CA GLU A 3 13.84 -0.83 12.67
C GLU A 3 12.59 -1.15 13.47
N VAL A 4 12.15 -2.38 13.41
CA VAL A 4 11.05 -2.94 14.20
C VAL A 4 11.66 -3.85 15.25
N LYS A 5 11.45 -3.53 16.55
CA LYS A 5 12.08 -4.23 17.69
C LYS A 5 11.02 -4.82 18.59
N ASN A 6 10.80 -6.12 18.47
CA ASN A 6 9.93 -6.92 19.33
C ASN A 6 8.53 -6.30 19.51
N VAL A 7 7.97 -5.75 18.42
CA VAL A 7 6.66 -5.10 18.45
C VAL A 7 5.57 -6.13 18.70
N THR A 8 4.78 -5.90 19.74
CA THR A 8 3.70 -6.79 20.17
C THR A 8 2.38 -6.04 20.25
N LYS A 9 1.29 -6.69 19.83
CA LYS A 9 -0.08 -6.22 19.99
C LYS A 9 -0.96 -7.30 20.60
N LYS A 10 -1.59 -6.95 21.73
CA LYS A 10 -2.61 -7.77 22.38
C LYS A 10 -3.95 -7.06 22.36
N PHE A 11 -5.02 -7.80 22.12
CA PHE A 11 -6.41 -7.38 22.28
C PHE A 11 -7.06 -8.31 23.30
N GLY A 12 -7.11 -7.89 24.56
CA GLY A 12 -7.43 -8.78 25.68
C GLY A 12 -6.43 -9.93 25.75
N ASP A 13 -6.92 -11.15 25.72
CA ASP A 13 -6.08 -12.36 25.76
C ASP A 13 -5.54 -12.78 24.38
N ASN A 14 -6.04 -12.17 23.29
CA ASN A 14 -5.59 -12.50 21.94
C ASN A 14 -4.33 -11.71 21.59
N VAL A 15 -3.25 -12.41 21.24
CA VAL A 15 -1.98 -11.84 20.76
C VAL A 15 -2.01 -11.78 19.24
N ALA A 16 -2.34 -10.61 18.68
CA ALA A 16 -2.45 -10.42 17.22
C ALA A 16 -1.09 -10.25 16.54
N VAL A 17 -0.10 -9.67 17.21
CA VAL A 17 1.31 -9.57 16.77
C VAL A 17 2.18 -9.87 17.99
N ASN A 18 3.15 -10.74 17.83
CA ASN A 18 3.98 -11.24 18.91
C ASN A 18 5.48 -11.07 18.58
N GLU A 19 6.14 -10.13 19.25
CA GLU A 19 7.58 -9.86 19.18
C GLU A 19 8.12 -9.74 17.73
N LEU A 20 7.36 -9.08 16.84
CA LEU A 20 7.78 -8.88 15.47
C LEU A 20 9.04 -8.02 15.43
N ALA A 21 10.10 -8.51 14.75
CA ALA A 21 11.37 -7.80 14.64
C ALA A 21 11.97 -7.97 13.23
N PHE A 22 12.32 -6.84 12.61
CA PHE A 22 13.10 -6.75 11.37
C PHE A 22 13.65 -5.33 11.17
N SER A 23 14.56 -5.14 10.22
CA SER A 23 15.07 -3.81 9.87
C SER A 23 15.15 -3.65 8.36
N ALA A 24 15.00 -2.42 7.87
CA ALA A 24 15.19 -2.03 6.48
C ALA A 24 16.08 -0.78 6.44
N ALA A 25 17.29 -0.93 5.91
CA ALA A 25 18.26 0.17 5.86
C ALA A 25 17.93 1.16 4.73
N GLU A 26 17.45 0.64 3.59
CA GLU A 26 17.18 1.39 2.37
C GLU A 26 15.72 1.25 1.92
N PRO A 27 15.22 2.20 1.11
CA PRO A 27 13.91 2.10 0.51
C PRO A 27 13.76 0.84 -0.33
N GLN A 28 12.74 0.03 -0.05
CA GLN A 28 12.47 -1.23 -0.73
C GLN A 28 10.98 -1.54 -0.69
N ILE A 29 10.54 -2.52 -1.49
CA ILE A 29 9.20 -3.09 -1.42
C ILE A 29 9.25 -4.34 -0.55
N ILE A 30 8.58 -4.28 0.60
CA ILE A 30 8.47 -5.39 1.55
C ILE A 30 7.08 -6.00 1.43
N GLY A 31 7.00 -7.25 0.99
CA GLY A 31 5.78 -8.03 1.01
C GLY A 31 5.59 -8.73 2.35
N ILE A 32 4.46 -8.52 3.01
CA ILE A 32 4.08 -9.29 4.19
C ILE A 32 3.03 -10.31 3.76
N ILE A 33 3.36 -11.59 3.91
CA ILE A 33 2.51 -12.71 3.53
C ILE A 33 2.10 -13.55 4.74
N GLY A 34 1.03 -14.31 4.62
CA GLY A 34 0.51 -15.19 5.67
C GLY A 34 -1.00 -15.28 5.63
N ARG A 35 -1.56 -16.24 6.36
CA ARG A 35 -3.00 -16.50 6.44
C ARG A 35 -3.81 -15.29 6.91
N SER A 36 -5.12 -15.33 6.64
CA SER A 36 -6.05 -14.41 7.30
C SER A 36 -5.91 -14.54 8.83
N GLY A 37 -5.88 -13.41 9.53
CA GLY A 37 -5.66 -13.41 10.98
C GLY A 37 -4.19 -13.55 11.45
N ALA A 38 -3.20 -13.69 10.56
CA ALA A 38 -1.79 -13.79 10.95
C ALA A 38 -1.19 -12.50 11.56
N GLY A 39 -1.95 -11.40 11.65
CA GLY A 39 -1.51 -10.15 12.25
C GLY A 39 -1.03 -9.06 11.28
N LYS A 40 -0.99 -9.34 9.97
CA LYS A 40 -0.48 -8.44 8.93
C LYS A 40 -1.09 -7.03 8.96
N SER A 41 -2.41 -6.94 8.83
CA SER A 41 -3.12 -5.63 8.86
C SER A 41 -3.00 -4.92 10.21
N THR A 42 -2.90 -5.68 11.31
CA THR A 42 -2.66 -5.13 12.65
C THR A 42 -1.29 -4.46 12.70
N PHE A 43 -0.27 -5.10 12.15
CA PHE A 43 1.07 -4.53 12.08
C PHE A 43 1.11 -3.23 11.23
N LEU A 44 0.50 -3.22 10.04
CA LEU A 44 0.43 -1.99 9.23
C LEU A 44 -0.30 -0.86 9.97
N ARG A 45 -1.38 -1.17 10.69
CA ARG A 45 -2.11 -0.17 11.48
C ARG A 45 -1.30 0.35 12.67
N MET A 46 -0.44 -0.47 13.27
CA MET A 46 0.52 -0.01 14.30
C MET A 46 1.58 0.91 13.69
N MET A 47 2.12 0.57 12.52
CA MET A 47 3.08 1.45 11.82
C MET A 47 2.48 2.82 11.52
N ASN A 48 1.25 2.88 11.02
CA ASN A 48 0.56 4.15 10.76
C ASN A 48 0.03 4.82 12.05
N ARG A 49 0.20 4.20 13.23
CA ARG A 49 -0.35 4.70 14.51
C ARG A 49 -1.87 4.84 14.54
N MET A 50 -2.59 4.05 13.73
CA MET A 50 -4.04 3.87 13.85
C MET A 50 -4.41 2.93 14.99
N THR A 51 -3.48 2.05 15.38
CA THR A 51 -3.58 1.15 16.53
C THR A 51 -2.30 1.27 17.33
N ASP A 52 -2.39 1.43 18.63
CA ASP A 52 -1.23 1.49 19.50
C ASP A 52 -0.67 0.08 19.76
N ALA A 53 0.64 -0.06 19.76
CA ALA A 53 1.32 -1.28 20.18
C ALA A 53 1.14 -1.51 21.69
N THR A 54 1.22 -2.78 22.12
CA THR A 54 1.24 -3.13 23.56
C THR A 54 2.65 -2.99 24.13
N SER A 55 3.66 -3.37 23.33
CA SER A 55 5.09 -3.24 23.70
C SER A 55 5.97 -3.29 22.45
N GLY A 56 7.25 -3.04 22.62
CA GLY A 56 8.25 -2.97 21.54
C GLY A 56 8.51 -1.56 21.07
N GLU A 57 9.41 -1.41 20.10
CA GLU A 57 9.80 -0.13 19.51
C GLU A 57 9.72 -0.20 17.99
N LEU A 58 9.34 0.90 17.35
CA LEU A 58 9.39 1.08 15.91
C LEU A 58 10.20 2.35 15.62
N LEU A 59 11.46 2.16 15.26
CA LEU A 59 12.36 3.28 15.03
C LEU A 59 12.40 3.64 13.54
N VAL A 60 12.23 4.90 13.26
CA VAL A 60 12.44 5.48 11.92
C VAL A 60 13.45 6.61 12.07
N ASP A 61 14.59 6.44 11.42
CA ASP A 61 15.73 7.35 11.54
C ASP A 61 16.13 7.63 13.00
N GLY A 62 16.04 6.60 13.85
CA GLY A 62 16.37 6.65 15.27
C GLY A 62 15.27 7.19 16.20
N ILE A 63 14.11 7.60 15.64
CA ILE A 63 12.97 8.10 16.42
C ILE A 63 11.96 6.94 16.60
N ASP A 64 11.62 6.62 17.86
CA ASP A 64 10.56 5.65 18.13
C ASP A 64 9.18 6.27 17.84
N VAL A 65 8.59 5.86 16.72
CA VAL A 65 7.29 6.38 16.28
C VAL A 65 6.13 5.87 17.13
N LEU A 66 6.32 4.77 17.89
CA LEU A 66 5.29 4.26 18.80
C LEU A 66 5.12 5.14 20.05
N SER A 67 6.15 5.87 20.44
CA SER A 67 6.13 6.80 21.59
C SER A 67 5.53 8.17 21.25
N LEU A 68 5.39 8.51 19.96
CA LEU A 68 4.90 9.82 19.51
C LEU A 68 3.46 10.07 19.96
N SER A 69 3.15 11.32 20.32
CA SER A 69 1.83 11.79 20.74
C SER A 69 1.51 13.17 20.16
N GLY A 70 0.26 13.60 20.25
CA GLY A 70 -0.17 14.93 19.81
C GLY A 70 0.24 15.27 18.39
N GLN A 71 0.87 16.42 18.17
CA GLN A 71 1.27 16.90 16.85
C GLN A 71 2.32 15.99 16.20
N ALA A 72 3.29 15.47 16.95
CA ALA A 72 4.33 14.59 16.43
C ALA A 72 3.74 13.27 15.86
N LYS A 73 2.71 12.71 16.50
CA LYS A 73 1.96 11.56 15.97
C LYS A 73 1.26 11.92 14.63
N MET A 74 0.63 13.09 14.55
CA MET A 74 -0.01 13.55 13.32
C MET A 74 0.99 13.76 12.20
N ASP A 75 2.16 14.33 12.50
CA ASP A 75 3.24 14.53 11.54
C ASP A 75 3.82 13.20 11.05
N TRP A 76 3.93 12.19 11.92
CA TRP A 76 4.25 10.83 11.53
C TRP A 76 3.22 10.24 10.57
N GLN A 77 1.93 10.36 10.88
CA GLN A 77 0.84 9.87 10.04
C GLN A 77 0.82 10.51 8.64
N ARG A 78 1.27 11.77 8.52
CA ARG A 78 1.46 12.44 7.22
C ARG A 78 2.56 11.78 6.40
N ASN A 79 3.65 11.38 7.06
CA ASN A 79 4.78 10.73 6.41
C ASN A 79 4.51 9.25 6.06
N CYS A 80 3.41 8.67 6.54
CA CYS A 80 3.07 7.26 6.43
C CYS A 80 1.69 7.09 5.79
N ALA A 81 1.64 7.14 4.47
CA ALA A 81 0.36 7.02 3.75
C ALA A 81 -0.16 5.58 3.78
N MET A 82 -1.48 5.42 3.89
CA MET A 82 -2.13 4.12 3.91
C MET A 82 -3.05 3.94 2.71
N ILE A 83 -2.90 2.81 2.01
CA ILE A 83 -3.77 2.32 0.96
C ILE A 83 -4.53 1.13 1.53
N PHE A 84 -5.85 1.21 1.53
CA PHE A 84 -6.73 0.22 2.12
C PHE A 84 -7.33 -0.71 1.05
N GLN A 85 -7.69 -1.91 1.44
CA GLN A 85 -8.37 -2.88 0.61
C GLN A 85 -9.69 -2.33 0.01
N GLN A 86 -10.47 -1.58 0.78
CA GLN A 86 -11.75 -0.98 0.36
C GLN A 86 -11.61 0.43 -0.22
N PHE A 87 -10.42 0.82 -0.71
CA PHE A 87 -10.08 2.12 -1.31
C PHE A 87 -10.34 3.34 -0.42
N ASN A 88 -11.37 3.33 0.42
CA ASN A 88 -11.79 4.41 1.33
C ASN A 88 -11.95 5.76 0.63
N LEU A 89 -12.43 5.77 -0.61
CA LEU A 89 -12.81 6.99 -1.31
C LEU A 89 -14.15 7.49 -0.80
N VAL A 90 -14.36 8.80 -0.84
CA VAL A 90 -15.66 9.41 -0.55
C VAL A 90 -16.54 9.26 -1.79
N PRO A 91 -17.59 8.41 -1.79
CA PRO A 91 -18.28 7.96 -3.02
C PRO A 91 -18.89 9.12 -3.80
N ARG A 92 -19.51 10.07 -3.10
CA ARG A 92 -20.26 11.20 -3.68
C ARG A 92 -19.38 12.34 -4.18
N LEU A 93 -18.09 12.39 -3.79
CA LEU A 93 -17.17 13.40 -4.27
C LEU A 93 -16.58 12.96 -5.63
N ASN A 94 -16.21 13.96 -6.44
CA ASN A 94 -15.48 13.67 -7.66
C ASN A 94 -14.06 13.16 -7.36
N VAL A 95 -13.45 12.52 -8.35
CA VAL A 95 -12.14 11.87 -8.24
C VAL A 95 -11.05 12.88 -7.91
N LEU A 96 -11.03 14.03 -8.58
CA LEU A 96 -10.05 15.08 -8.32
C LEU A 96 -10.09 15.52 -6.85
N THR A 97 -11.29 15.73 -6.30
CA THR A 97 -11.45 16.08 -4.88
C THR A 97 -10.94 14.95 -3.99
N ASN A 98 -11.29 13.68 -4.28
CA ASN A 98 -10.79 12.55 -3.50
C ASN A 98 -9.25 12.50 -3.45
N VAL A 99 -8.56 12.79 -4.55
CA VAL A 99 -7.10 12.85 -4.59
C VAL A 99 -6.59 14.00 -3.71
N ILE A 100 -7.15 15.21 -3.85
CA ILE A 100 -6.70 16.39 -3.09
C ILE A 100 -6.93 16.22 -1.58
N LEU A 101 -7.93 15.42 -1.15
CA LEU A 101 -8.13 15.08 0.26
C LEU A 101 -6.90 14.46 0.93
N GLY A 102 -5.96 13.90 0.17
CA GLY A 102 -4.67 13.45 0.69
C GLY A 102 -3.87 14.56 1.40
N ARG A 103 -4.09 15.82 1.06
CA ARG A 103 -3.45 16.99 1.70
C ARG A 103 -4.22 17.65 2.83
N LEU A 104 -5.38 17.16 3.20
CA LEU A 104 -6.22 17.82 4.22
C LEU A 104 -5.48 18.10 5.52
N ASN A 105 -4.63 17.18 5.95
CA ASN A 105 -3.86 17.33 7.18
C ASN A 105 -2.71 18.35 7.10
N GLN A 106 -2.42 18.90 5.91
CA GLN A 106 -1.46 19.99 5.68
C GLN A 106 -2.14 21.36 5.57
N GLN A 107 -3.47 21.39 5.52
CA GLN A 107 -4.26 22.61 5.38
C GLN A 107 -4.78 23.12 6.74
N SER A 108 -5.05 24.43 6.82
CA SER A 108 -5.76 24.96 7.98
C SER A 108 -7.20 24.45 8.02
N ILE A 109 -7.75 24.28 9.23
CA ILE A 109 -9.10 23.77 9.45
C ILE A 109 -10.14 24.58 8.66
N LEU A 110 -9.99 25.90 8.57
CA LEU A 110 -10.90 26.80 7.84
C LEU A 110 -10.88 26.51 6.32
N ARG A 111 -9.71 26.26 5.73
CA ARG A 111 -9.61 25.93 4.29
C ARG A 111 -10.17 24.54 4.00
N SER A 112 -9.90 23.58 4.88
CA SER A 112 -10.37 22.21 4.75
C SER A 112 -11.91 22.13 4.81
N SER A 113 -12.55 22.86 5.74
CA SER A 113 -14.00 22.84 5.90
C SER A 113 -14.77 23.49 4.74
N LEU A 114 -14.14 24.45 4.05
CA LEU A 114 -14.73 25.13 2.90
C LEU A 114 -14.36 24.49 1.56
N SER A 115 -13.60 23.39 1.56
CA SER A 115 -13.10 22.70 0.35
C SER A 115 -12.40 23.65 -0.64
N PHE A 116 -11.73 24.68 -0.16
CA PHE A 116 -10.96 25.61 -0.98
C PHE A 116 -9.59 25.01 -1.32
N PHE A 117 -9.51 24.43 -2.52
CA PHE A 117 -8.26 23.92 -3.06
C PHE A 117 -7.62 24.93 -4.01
N THR A 118 -6.31 25.12 -3.84
CA THR A 118 -5.54 26.02 -4.73
C THR A 118 -5.40 25.45 -6.13
N GLN A 119 -5.05 26.30 -7.10
CA GLN A 119 -4.72 25.82 -8.44
C GLN A 119 -3.50 24.89 -8.45
N SER A 120 -2.52 25.14 -7.59
CA SER A 120 -1.35 24.26 -7.44
C SER A 120 -1.72 22.86 -6.97
N GLU A 121 -2.59 22.75 -5.95
CA GLU A 121 -3.08 21.44 -5.45
C GLU A 121 -3.87 20.68 -6.53
N ARG A 122 -4.68 21.39 -7.30
CA ARG A 122 -5.41 20.80 -8.43
C ARG A 122 -4.48 20.31 -9.53
N HIS A 123 -3.47 21.11 -9.85
CA HIS A 123 -2.48 20.77 -10.89
C HIS A 123 -1.67 19.55 -10.51
N GLU A 124 -1.20 19.50 -9.26
CA GLU A 124 -0.47 18.35 -8.73
C GLU A 124 -1.34 17.08 -8.68
N ALA A 125 -2.61 17.20 -8.25
CA ALA A 125 -3.53 16.08 -8.26
C ALA A 125 -3.77 15.55 -9.69
N LEU A 126 -3.98 16.44 -10.68
CA LEU A 126 -4.14 16.06 -12.08
C LEU A 126 -2.87 15.40 -12.65
N HIS A 127 -1.69 15.91 -12.29
CA HIS A 127 -0.43 15.30 -12.70
C HIS A 127 -0.26 13.88 -12.14
N LEU A 128 -0.57 13.67 -10.86
CA LEU A 128 -0.58 12.33 -10.27
C LEU A 128 -1.61 11.43 -10.95
N MET A 129 -2.80 11.93 -11.22
CA MET A 129 -3.84 11.16 -11.91
C MET A 129 -3.44 10.78 -13.33
N ASP A 130 -2.73 11.65 -14.05
CA ASP A 130 -2.17 11.37 -15.38
C ASP A 130 -1.10 10.28 -15.29
N ARG A 131 -0.16 10.42 -14.36
CA ARG A 131 0.91 9.43 -14.10
C ARG A 131 0.38 8.02 -13.84
N PHE A 132 -0.77 7.90 -13.19
CA PHE A 132 -1.41 6.59 -12.88
C PHE A 132 -2.59 6.24 -13.80
N GLY A 133 -2.75 6.95 -14.92
CA GLY A 133 -3.70 6.63 -15.98
C GLY A 133 -5.18 6.75 -15.58
N VAL A 134 -5.52 7.73 -14.72
CA VAL A 134 -6.90 8.00 -14.28
C VAL A 134 -7.31 9.47 -14.46
N ALA A 135 -6.55 10.29 -15.17
CA ALA A 135 -6.84 11.73 -15.36
C ALA A 135 -8.22 11.98 -16.01
N GLN A 136 -8.62 11.12 -16.96
CA GLN A 136 -9.90 11.20 -17.65
C GLN A 136 -11.12 11.04 -16.73
N THR A 137 -10.91 10.54 -15.51
CA THR A 137 -11.99 10.35 -14.53
C THR A 137 -12.14 11.51 -13.55
N ALA A 138 -11.33 12.59 -13.68
CA ALA A 138 -11.21 13.67 -12.70
C ALA A 138 -12.55 14.27 -12.24
N SER A 139 -13.50 14.46 -13.17
CA SER A 139 -14.82 15.03 -12.91
C SER A 139 -15.89 13.99 -12.51
N GLN A 140 -15.60 12.69 -12.64
CA GLN A 140 -16.55 11.63 -12.31
C GLN A 140 -16.65 11.47 -10.79
N ARG A 141 -17.79 10.93 -10.30
CA ARG A 141 -17.93 10.54 -8.90
C ARG A 141 -17.14 9.26 -8.63
N ALA A 142 -16.52 9.15 -7.46
CA ALA A 142 -15.71 7.98 -7.12
C ALA A 142 -16.50 6.65 -7.13
N GLU A 143 -17.80 6.71 -6.81
CA GLU A 143 -18.70 5.53 -6.84
C GLU A 143 -18.95 4.95 -8.23
N THR A 144 -18.68 5.71 -9.31
CA THR A 144 -18.90 5.26 -10.69
C THR A 144 -17.69 4.57 -11.30
N LEU A 145 -16.58 4.55 -10.59
CA LEU A 145 -15.32 3.99 -11.05
C LEU A 145 -15.29 2.46 -10.92
N SER A 146 -14.56 1.78 -11.83
CA SER A 146 -14.20 0.38 -11.62
C SER A 146 -13.27 0.21 -10.41
N GLY A 147 -13.20 -0.99 -9.82
CA GLY A 147 -12.32 -1.28 -8.68
C GLY A 147 -10.86 -0.91 -8.93
N GLY A 148 -10.32 -1.27 -10.10
CA GLY A 148 -8.95 -0.90 -10.47
C GLY A 148 -8.73 0.62 -10.63
N GLN A 149 -9.73 1.36 -11.13
CA GLN A 149 -9.67 2.82 -11.16
C GLN A 149 -9.72 3.40 -9.74
N GLN A 150 -10.61 2.91 -8.87
CA GLN A 150 -10.70 3.34 -7.47
C GLN A 150 -9.37 3.13 -6.74
N GLN A 151 -8.72 1.99 -6.97
CA GLN A 151 -7.43 1.70 -6.35
C GLN A 151 -6.33 2.65 -6.83
N ARG A 152 -6.24 2.93 -8.13
CA ARG A 152 -5.27 3.92 -8.64
C ARG A 152 -5.56 5.33 -8.14
N VAL A 153 -6.81 5.71 -7.95
CA VAL A 153 -7.20 6.97 -7.29
C VAL A 153 -6.76 6.98 -5.82
N ALA A 154 -6.89 5.85 -5.11
CA ALA A 154 -6.38 5.73 -3.74
C ALA A 154 -4.85 5.87 -3.67
N ILE A 155 -4.11 5.36 -4.67
CA ILE A 155 -2.66 5.60 -4.81
C ILE A 155 -2.37 7.08 -5.04
N CYS A 156 -3.08 7.75 -5.97
CA CYS A 156 -2.92 9.19 -6.19
C CYS A 156 -3.15 9.99 -4.90
N ARG A 157 -4.19 9.65 -4.13
CA ARG A 157 -4.48 10.28 -2.83
C ARG A 157 -3.36 10.05 -1.82
N ALA A 158 -2.79 8.85 -1.77
CA ALA A 158 -1.66 8.54 -0.91
C ALA A 158 -0.43 9.38 -1.29
N MET A 159 -0.15 9.52 -2.58
CA MET A 159 0.97 10.32 -3.09
C MET A 159 0.81 11.82 -2.86
N MET A 160 -0.44 12.34 -2.83
CA MET A 160 -0.70 13.73 -2.44
C MET A 160 -0.22 14.07 -1.04
N GLN A 161 -0.01 13.09 -0.14
CA GLN A 161 0.58 13.32 1.18
C GLN A 161 2.08 13.60 1.12
N GLN A 162 2.76 13.26 0.00
CA GLN A 162 4.22 13.26 -0.13
C GLN A 162 4.87 12.38 0.96
N PRO A 163 4.48 11.11 1.06
CA PRO A 163 4.85 10.24 2.15
C PRO A 163 6.30 9.76 2.05
N LYS A 164 6.90 9.36 3.18
CA LYS A 164 8.15 8.59 3.22
C LYS A 164 7.91 7.07 3.20
N PHE A 165 6.71 6.64 3.62
CA PHE A 165 6.29 5.26 3.65
C PHE A 165 4.90 5.11 3.03
N ILE A 166 4.71 4.07 2.24
CA ILE A 166 3.39 3.62 1.79
C ILE A 166 3.11 2.27 2.43
N LEU A 167 1.99 2.18 3.14
CA LEU A 167 1.48 0.96 3.74
C LEU A 167 0.25 0.52 2.94
N ALA A 168 0.34 -0.60 2.24
CA ALA A 168 -0.73 -1.10 1.40
C ALA A 168 -1.33 -2.37 2.01
N ASP A 169 -2.55 -2.26 2.54
CA ASP A 169 -3.28 -3.37 3.14
C ASP A 169 -4.12 -4.06 2.05
N GLU A 170 -3.59 -5.16 1.50
CA GLU A 170 -4.21 -5.95 0.44
C GLU A 170 -4.58 -5.11 -0.81
N PRO A 171 -3.62 -4.39 -1.42
CA PRO A 171 -3.92 -3.38 -2.43
C PRO A 171 -4.50 -3.93 -3.74
N ILE A 172 -4.43 -5.24 -3.96
CA ILE A 172 -4.90 -5.92 -5.17
C ILE A 172 -6.05 -6.90 -4.91
N ALA A 173 -6.50 -7.03 -3.66
CA ALA A 173 -7.63 -7.89 -3.33
C ALA A 173 -8.88 -7.45 -4.10
N SER A 174 -9.61 -8.40 -4.65
CA SER A 174 -10.83 -8.16 -5.43
C SER A 174 -10.64 -7.41 -6.76
N LEU A 175 -9.41 -7.32 -7.28
CA LEU A 175 -9.13 -6.80 -8.61
C LEU A 175 -8.94 -7.94 -9.61
N ASP A 176 -9.34 -7.70 -10.87
CA ASP A 176 -8.95 -8.59 -11.96
C ASP A 176 -7.43 -8.57 -12.19
N PRO A 177 -6.86 -9.60 -12.86
CA PRO A 177 -5.41 -9.74 -13.00
C PRO A 177 -4.72 -8.54 -13.64
N LEU A 178 -5.35 -7.91 -14.62
CA LEU A 178 -4.77 -6.75 -15.31
C LEU A 178 -4.69 -5.54 -14.36
N ASN A 179 -5.77 -5.24 -13.64
CA ASN A 179 -5.79 -4.14 -12.69
C ASN A 179 -4.86 -4.40 -11.48
N ALA A 180 -4.79 -5.65 -11.00
CA ALA A 180 -3.84 -6.04 -9.94
C ALA A 180 -2.39 -5.76 -10.36
N ARG A 181 -2.03 -6.15 -11.59
CA ARG A 181 -0.72 -5.86 -12.18
C ARG A 181 -0.43 -4.37 -12.25
N LEU A 182 -1.34 -3.56 -12.80
CA LEU A 182 -1.17 -2.11 -12.91
C LEU A 182 -0.97 -1.43 -11.55
N VAL A 183 -1.64 -1.91 -10.50
CA VAL A 183 -1.46 -1.42 -9.14
C VAL A 183 -0.07 -1.75 -8.59
N MET A 184 0.40 -2.99 -8.77
CA MET A 184 1.72 -3.39 -8.29
C MET A 184 2.84 -2.68 -9.05
N GLU A 185 2.73 -2.54 -10.37
CA GLU A 185 3.66 -1.76 -11.21
C GLU A 185 3.70 -0.29 -10.78
N ALA A 186 2.55 0.31 -10.42
CA ALA A 186 2.49 1.66 -9.88
C ALA A 186 3.27 1.79 -8.56
N LEU A 187 3.13 0.82 -7.64
CA LEU A 187 3.86 0.82 -6.38
C LEU A 187 5.38 0.61 -6.59
N GLN A 188 5.77 -0.24 -7.54
CA GLN A 188 7.19 -0.39 -7.93
C GLN A 188 7.77 0.91 -8.48
N LYS A 189 7.04 1.56 -9.40
CA LYS A 189 7.46 2.83 -9.98
C LYS A 189 7.64 3.91 -8.92
N ILE A 190 6.72 4.01 -7.95
CA ILE A 190 6.85 4.93 -6.81
C ILE A 190 8.11 4.63 -6.00
N ASN A 191 8.36 3.38 -5.64
CA ASN A 191 9.56 3.00 -4.89
C ASN A 191 10.85 3.35 -5.65
N GLN A 192 10.91 3.02 -6.95
CA GLN A 192 12.10 3.24 -7.78
C GLN A 192 12.40 4.71 -8.02
N GLU A 193 11.38 5.53 -8.34
CA GLU A 193 11.54 6.93 -8.72
C GLU A 193 11.66 7.85 -7.50
N GLU A 194 10.88 7.61 -6.45
CA GLU A 194 10.80 8.52 -5.29
C GLU A 194 11.52 8.00 -4.05
N LYS A 195 12.10 6.79 -4.12
CA LYS A 195 12.81 6.17 -3.00
C LYS A 195 11.96 6.05 -1.74
N ILE A 196 10.68 5.74 -1.92
CA ILE A 196 9.72 5.51 -0.84
C ILE A 196 9.73 4.03 -0.48
N THR A 197 9.80 3.69 0.81
CA THR A 197 9.60 2.32 1.27
C THR A 197 8.12 1.97 1.18
N VAL A 198 7.82 0.84 0.51
CA VAL A 198 6.45 0.32 0.37
C VAL A 198 6.34 -0.97 1.15
N ILE A 199 5.36 -1.08 2.05
CA ILE A 199 5.08 -2.31 2.80
C ILE A 199 3.68 -2.77 2.41
N CYS A 200 3.60 -3.93 1.77
CA CYS A 200 2.35 -4.47 1.23
C CYS A 200 1.96 -5.76 1.95
N ASN A 201 0.74 -5.83 2.48
CA ASN A 201 0.13 -7.11 2.79
C ASN A 201 -0.34 -7.78 1.49
N LEU A 202 0.11 -9.00 1.26
CA LEU A 202 -0.19 -9.77 0.06
C LEU A 202 -0.74 -11.15 0.43
N HIS A 203 -1.63 -11.69 -0.40
CA HIS A 203 -2.19 -13.02 -0.22
C HIS A 203 -1.54 -14.07 -1.14
N THR A 204 -1.03 -13.66 -2.29
CA THR A 204 -0.48 -14.58 -3.29
C THR A 204 1.05 -14.56 -3.26
N LEU A 205 1.64 -15.75 -3.32
CA LEU A 205 3.08 -15.96 -3.36
C LEU A 205 3.69 -15.40 -4.62
N ASP A 206 3.00 -15.56 -5.75
CA ASP A 206 3.45 -15.11 -7.05
C ASP A 206 3.63 -13.59 -7.10
N THR A 207 2.66 -12.83 -6.58
CA THR A 207 2.78 -11.38 -6.46
C THR A 207 3.95 -10.98 -5.58
N ALA A 208 4.15 -11.65 -4.44
CA ALA A 208 5.28 -11.36 -3.56
C ALA A 208 6.62 -11.67 -4.24
N ARG A 209 6.70 -12.78 -4.97
CA ARG A 209 7.90 -13.16 -5.74
C ARG A 209 8.21 -12.20 -6.88
N THR A 210 7.18 -11.67 -7.54
CA THR A 210 7.35 -10.83 -8.73
C THR A 210 7.66 -9.37 -8.41
N TYR A 211 7.07 -8.83 -7.34
CA TYR A 211 7.04 -7.37 -7.12
C TYR A 211 7.80 -6.91 -5.88
N CYS A 212 8.16 -7.81 -4.95
CA CYS A 212 8.84 -7.42 -3.71
C CYS A 212 10.34 -7.62 -3.78
N ASP A 213 11.09 -6.76 -3.10
CA ASP A 213 12.54 -6.92 -2.89
C ASP A 213 12.82 -7.85 -1.71
N ARG A 214 11.88 -7.91 -0.75
CA ARG A 214 11.96 -8.71 0.47
C ARG A 214 10.57 -9.22 0.85
N VAL A 215 10.52 -10.42 1.41
CA VAL A 215 9.28 -11.04 1.88
C VAL A 215 9.41 -11.39 3.35
N ILE A 216 8.38 -10.99 4.12
CA ILE A 216 8.21 -11.35 5.53
C ILE A 216 7.00 -12.28 5.62
N GLY A 217 7.22 -13.53 6.04
CA GLY A 217 6.16 -14.49 6.32
C GLY A 217 5.68 -14.39 7.77
N MET A 218 4.38 -14.21 7.97
CA MET A 218 3.76 -14.17 9.30
C MET A 218 2.82 -15.35 9.52
N ARG A 219 2.91 -15.97 10.71
CA ARG A 219 2.00 -17.00 11.19
C ARG A 219 1.70 -16.76 12.67
N GLU A 220 0.41 -16.72 13.02
CA GLU A 220 -0.05 -16.58 14.42
C GLU A 220 0.62 -15.39 15.16
N GLY A 221 0.73 -14.27 14.46
CA GLY A 221 1.36 -13.05 14.97
C GLY A 221 2.88 -13.03 14.97
N GLN A 222 3.56 -14.11 14.62
CA GLN A 222 5.01 -14.23 14.63
C GLN A 222 5.60 -14.19 13.22
N LYS A 223 6.83 -13.72 13.12
CA LYS A 223 7.63 -13.80 11.90
C LYS A 223 8.25 -15.20 11.78
N VAL A 224 7.89 -15.93 10.73
CA VAL A 224 8.44 -17.28 10.44
C VAL A 224 9.35 -17.29 9.21
N PHE A 225 9.32 -16.25 8.39
CA PHE A 225 10.19 -16.08 7.23
C PHE A 225 10.59 -14.61 7.07
N ASP A 226 11.83 -14.35 6.61
CA ASP A 226 12.32 -13.01 6.36
C ASP A 226 13.56 -13.06 5.45
N ASP A 227 13.35 -12.96 4.13
CA ASP A 227 14.43 -13.06 3.15
C ASP A 227 13.99 -12.48 1.78
N VAL A 228 14.90 -12.54 0.81
CA VAL A 228 14.59 -12.21 -0.60
C VAL A 228 13.54 -13.17 -1.18
N PRO A 229 12.73 -12.73 -2.15
CA PRO A 229 11.66 -13.58 -2.73
C PRO A 229 12.16 -14.92 -3.30
N ALA A 230 13.38 -14.95 -3.83
CA ALA A 230 13.99 -16.18 -4.37
C ALA A 230 14.22 -17.28 -3.32
N ALA A 231 14.36 -16.92 -2.04
CA ALA A 231 14.51 -17.86 -0.94
C ALA A 231 13.17 -18.49 -0.48
N LEU A 232 12.02 -17.94 -0.95
CA LEU A 232 10.69 -18.43 -0.59
C LEU A 232 10.36 -19.73 -1.35
N THR A 233 10.76 -20.85 -0.78
CA THR A 233 10.47 -22.19 -1.31
C THR A 233 9.02 -22.60 -1.03
N ASP A 234 8.53 -23.63 -1.75
CA ASP A 234 7.20 -24.17 -1.51
C ASP A 234 7.06 -24.82 -0.12
N ALA A 235 8.15 -25.34 0.45
CA ALA A 235 8.16 -25.83 1.82
C ALA A 235 7.94 -24.71 2.84
N MET A 236 8.61 -23.56 2.67
CA MET A 236 8.41 -22.38 3.51
C MET A 236 7.02 -21.79 3.33
N ALA A 237 6.49 -21.79 2.10
CA ALA A 237 5.13 -21.35 1.84
C ALA A 237 4.11 -22.22 2.60
N ARG A 238 4.29 -23.54 2.61
CA ARG A 238 3.45 -24.45 3.41
C ARG A 238 3.59 -24.21 4.91
N GLU A 239 4.74 -23.82 5.39
CA GLU A 239 4.92 -23.44 6.80
C GLU A 239 4.16 -22.16 7.14
N ILE A 240 4.20 -21.15 6.26
CA ILE A 240 3.54 -19.85 6.45
C ILE A 240 2.01 -20.01 6.38
N TYR A 241 1.51 -20.73 5.37
CA TYR A 241 0.07 -20.84 5.08
C TYR A 241 -0.58 -22.09 5.69
N GLY A 242 0.19 -23.10 6.09
CA GLY A 242 -0.34 -24.34 6.66
C GLY A 242 -1.29 -25.05 5.68
N ALA A 243 -2.48 -25.43 6.14
CA ALA A 243 -3.47 -26.13 5.33
C ALA A 243 -4.03 -25.30 4.14
N GLU A 244 -3.90 -23.98 4.19
CA GLU A 244 -4.34 -23.07 3.11
C GLU A 244 -3.24 -22.82 2.05
N ALA A 245 -2.11 -23.54 2.12
CA ALA A 245 -1.01 -23.37 1.18
C ALA A 245 -1.44 -23.62 -0.28
N GLU A 246 -2.31 -24.60 -0.53
CA GLU A 246 -2.81 -24.92 -1.87
C GLU A 246 -3.61 -23.76 -2.47
N GLU A 247 -4.46 -23.08 -1.70
CA GLU A 247 -5.19 -21.89 -2.14
C GLU A 247 -4.24 -20.71 -2.45
N ALA A 248 -3.17 -20.55 -1.67
CA ALA A 248 -2.15 -19.53 -1.92
C ALA A 248 -1.34 -19.81 -3.21
N PHE A 249 -1.19 -21.08 -3.59
CA PHE A 249 -0.58 -21.51 -4.86
C PHE A 249 -1.58 -21.38 -6.02
N GLU A 250 -2.84 -21.77 -5.85
CA GLU A 250 -3.87 -21.69 -6.91
C GLU A 250 -4.23 -20.23 -7.25
N GLY A 251 -4.27 -19.34 -6.27
CA GLY A 251 -4.44 -17.90 -6.48
C GLY A 251 -3.36 -17.30 -7.40
N SER A 252 -2.19 -17.96 -7.51
CA SER A 252 -1.09 -17.54 -8.38
C SER A 252 -1.41 -17.68 -9.87
N ILE A 253 -2.23 -18.64 -10.26
CA ILE A 253 -2.57 -18.91 -11.67
C ILE A 253 -3.49 -17.82 -12.26
N THR A 254 -4.21 -17.08 -11.41
CA THR A 254 -5.22 -16.10 -11.85
C THR A 254 -4.75 -14.64 -11.77
N SER A 255 -3.67 -14.29 -11.04
CA SER A 255 -3.42 -12.90 -10.68
C SER A 255 -2.38 -12.13 -11.52
N THR A 256 -1.43 -12.78 -12.23
CA THR A 256 -0.34 -12.02 -12.89
C THR A 256 0.26 -12.65 -14.15
N SER A 257 -0.28 -13.72 -14.70
CA SER A 257 0.32 -14.48 -15.82
C SER A 257 0.13 -13.88 -17.22
N LEU A 258 -0.30 -12.64 -17.37
CA LEU A 258 -0.38 -11.96 -18.66
C LEU A 258 1.00 -11.52 -19.14
N SER A 259 1.39 -11.89 -20.37
CA SER A 259 2.69 -11.59 -20.94
C SER A 259 2.94 -10.09 -21.14
N GLY A 260 4.22 -9.67 -21.01
CA GLY A 260 4.64 -8.25 -21.03
C GLY A 260 4.28 -7.43 -22.28
N ALA A 261 3.83 -8.08 -23.38
CA ALA A 261 3.46 -7.42 -24.64
C ALA A 261 2.09 -6.69 -24.56
N GLU A 262 1.15 -7.15 -23.76
CA GLU A 262 -0.19 -6.54 -23.65
C GLU A 262 -0.23 -5.33 -22.72
N SER A 263 0.73 -5.22 -21.80
CA SER A 263 0.83 -4.08 -20.86
C SER A 263 1.33 -2.79 -21.50
N ALA A 264 2.27 -2.89 -22.43
CA ALA A 264 2.88 -1.73 -23.08
C ALA A 264 1.85 -0.92 -23.90
N ALA A 265 0.87 -1.61 -24.52
CA ALA A 265 -0.18 -0.98 -25.32
C ALA A 265 -1.19 -0.14 -24.51
N LEU A 266 -1.32 -0.38 -23.19
CA LEU A 266 -2.28 0.31 -22.33
C LEU A 266 -1.67 1.50 -21.57
N LEU A 267 -0.34 1.60 -21.53
CA LEU A 267 0.39 2.68 -20.88
C LEU A 267 0.78 3.82 -21.83
N GLU A 268 0.48 3.70 -23.13
CA GLU A 268 0.71 4.80 -24.07
C GLU A 268 -0.26 5.97 -23.78
N PRO A 269 0.24 7.22 -23.72
CA PRO A 269 -0.59 8.40 -23.56
C PRO A 269 -1.63 8.48 -24.69
N VAL A 270 -2.84 8.91 -24.37
CA VAL A 270 -3.98 9.03 -25.32
C VAL A 270 -3.61 9.84 -26.57
N ALA A 271 -2.61 10.73 -26.50
CA ALA A 271 -2.10 11.50 -27.64
C ALA A 271 -1.48 10.64 -28.78
N ALA A 272 -1.00 9.44 -28.50
CA ALA A 272 -0.39 8.57 -29.50
C ALA A 272 -1.42 7.74 -30.30
N ARG A 273 -2.63 7.55 -29.76
CA ARG A 273 -3.68 6.73 -30.41
C ARG A 273 -4.44 7.43 -31.51
N THR A 274 -4.40 8.77 -31.58
CA THR A 274 -5.14 9.58 -32.59
C THR A 274 -4.35 9.78 -33.88
N ALA A 275 -3.07 9.39 -33.94
CA ALA A 275 -2.22 9.55 -35.12
C ALA A 275 -2.17 8.30 -36.02
N ALA A 276 -2.82 7.21 -35.64
CA ALA A 276 -2.81 5.93 -36.36
C ALA A 276 -4.19 5.55 -36.97
N GLN A 277 -5.13 6.48 -37.04
CA GLN A 277 -6.35 6.43 -37.85
C GLN A 277 -6.36 7.60 -38.82
#